data_89d6f888e5ddca58f88f6726354e0a74
#
_entry.id   89d6f888e5ddca58f88f6726354e0a74
#
_cell.length_a   1.000
_cell.length_b   1.000
_cell.length_c   1.000
_cell.angle_alpha   90.00
_cell.angle_beta   90.00
_cell.angle_gamma   90.00
#
_symmetry.space_group_name_H-M   'P 1'
#
loop_
_entity.id
_entity.type
_entity.pdbx_description
1 polymer ?
#
loop_
_entity_poly.entity_id
_entity_poly.type
_entity_poly.pdbx_seq_one_letter_code
_entity_poly.pdbx_strand_id
1 'polypeptide(L)'
;MKFWWDIHPGFFARMHAATLAAKNRRAGVFRDRCRWLPLAWFAAGALLSGCLSGPRAEPVASDAIAVLSSDDSSAFTGVEREIKKRYPHRVEIFNLNGNAVLSADMRKKIESPKLPVVVAIGLHAARAAQSLPGKKVIFCQVFNYEQGNLVTLSMKGVAATPPARELFRAWKTLSPRLAKVGVITGGNLGSLIDEARAAAAAYQIELIHVEARSDRETLYAFKQLAPKIQGLWLVPDNRVLSVEVIRDMMTYGMKQGQQMAVFNHELLGLGALVSAESSYDDIAEKVLARVKQAQQYAGVPGEPVVPLSKANISINKVMAGRLNISIPPALRGLARAP
;
A
#
# COMPACT_ATOMS: atom_id res chain seq x y z
N MET A 1 11.78 -25.84 4.06
CA MET A 1 10.34 -25.64 4.31
C MET A 1 10.00 -24.96 5.65
N LYS A 2 10.99 -24.60 6.48
CA LYS A 2 10.77 -23.94 7.79
C LYS A 2 10.92 -22.40 7.77
N PHE A 3 11.46 -21.82 6.72
CA PHE A 3 11.97 -20.44 6.72
C PHE A 3 10.91 -19.32 6.64
N TRP A 4 9.70 -19.59 6.20
CA TRP A 4 8.70 -18.52 6.03
C TRP A 4 7.68 -18.47 7.18
N TRP A 5 7.55 -19.56 7.93
CA TRP A 5 6.58 -19.68 9.03
C TRP A 5 7.09 -19.18 10.38
N ASP A 6 8.41 -19.24 10.59
CA ASP A 6 9.01 -18.86 11.87
C ASP A 6 9.24 -17.33 11.99
N ILE A 7 9.14 -16.57 10.88
CA ILE A 7 9.41 -15.13 10.90
C ILE A 7 8.16 -14.29 11.20
N HIS A 8 6.93 -14.75 10.90
CA HIS A 8 5.72 -13.94 11.12
C HIS A 8 4.44 -14.69 11.52
N PRO A 9 4.39 -15.41 12.64
CA PRO A 9 3.10 -15.91 13.16
C PRO A 9 2.17 -14.80 13.64
N GLY A 10 2.68 -13.56 13.80
CA GLY A 10 1.91 -12.42 14.29
C GLY A 10 1.22 -11.55 13.25
N PHE A 11 1.63 -11.60 12.00
CA PHE A 11 1.10 -10.70 10.97
C PHE A 11 -0.34 -11.03 10.56
N PHE A 12 -0.69 -12.32 10.44
CA PHE A 12 -2.03 -12.74 10.05
C PHE A 12 -2.98 -13.03 11.22
N ALA A 13 -2.48 -13.52 12.36
CA ALA A 13 -3.32 -13.93 13.47
C ALA A 13 -3.93 -12.75 14.28
N ARG A 14 -3.32 -11.55 14.26
CA ARG A 14 -3.82 -10.39 15.04
C ARG A 14 -4.84 -9.52 14.31
N MET A 15 -5.05 -9.68 13.01
CA MET A 15 -6.06 -8.92 12.27
C MET A 15 -7.49 -9.41 12.43
N HIS A 16 -7.73 -10.65 12.87
CA HIS A 16 -9.09 -11.17 13.10
C HIS A 16 -9.75 -10.71 14.41
N ALA A 17 -8.98 -10.24 15.39
CA ALA A 17 -9.53 -9.83 16.68
C ALA A 17 -10.14 -8.42 16.72
N ALA A 18 -9.86 -7.56 15.76
CA ALA A 18 -10.30 -6.16 15.78
C ALA A 18 -11.68 -5.91 15.15
N THR A 19 -12.28 -6.89 14.48
CA THR A 19 -13.54 -6.70 13.73
C THR A 19 -14.81 -6.98 14.56
N LEU A 20 -14.70 -7.48 15.78
CA LEU A 20 -15.85 -7.90 16.60
C LEU A 20 -16.27 -6.92 17.71
N ALA A 21 -15.58 -5.78 17.90
CA ALA A 21 -15.85 -4.88 19.03
C ALA A 21 -16.68 -3.62 18.73
N ALA A 22 -17.16 -3.42 17.51
CA ALA A 22 -17.88 -2.21 17.09
C ALA A 22 -19.37 -2.45 16.80
N LYS A 23 -20.08 -3.07 17.72
CA LYS A 23 -21.57 -3.13 17.67
C LYS A 23 -22.12 -2.97 19.08
N ASN A 24 -22.32 -1.75 19.51
CA ASN A 24 -23.35 -1.27 20.43
C ASN A 24 -22.95 0.06 21.07
N ARG A 25 -23.60 1.15 20.65
CA ARG A 25 -24.20 2.16 21.54
C ARG A 25 -25.06 3.13 20.73
N ARG A 26 -26.34 3.01 20.99
CA ARG A 26 -27.39 3.93 20.52
C ARG A 26 -27.52 5.10 21.49
N ALA A 27 -27.85 6.25 20.87
CA ALA A 27 -28.85 7.26 21.28
C ALA A 27 -28.67 8.00 22.61
N GLY A 28 -28.57 9.28 22.52
CA GLY A 28 -28.91 10.26 23.55
C GLY A 28 -29.14 11.62 22.92
N VAL A 29 -30.42 11.91 22.65
CA VAL A 29 -30.95 13.21 22.24
C VAL A 29 -30.96 14.12 23.46
N PHE A 30 -30.46 15.36 23.36
CA PHE A 30 -30.95 16.45 24.18
C PHE A 30 -31.01 17.76 23.42
N ARG A 31 -32.17 18.37 23.55
CA ARG A 31 -32.73 19.55 22.87
C ARG A 31 -32.50 20.79 23.72
N ASP A 32 -32.49 21.96 23.04
CA ASP A 32 -32.93 23.31 23.43
C ASP A 32 -32.14 24.14 24.45
N ARG A 33 -31.70 25.33 24.06
CA ARG A 33 -32.44 26.61 24.14
C ARG A 33 -31.58 27.82 23.76
N CYS A 34 -32.13 28.57 22.82
CA CYS A 34 -31.77 29.96 22.55
C CYS A 34 -31.98 30.87 23.75
N ARG A 35 -31.10 31.84 23.95
CA ARG A 35 -31.50 33.14 24.52
C ARG A 35 -30.61 34.26 24.00
N TRP A 36 -31.30 35.34 23.62
CA TRP A 36 -30.88 36.58 22.99
C TRP A 36 -30.47 37.67 24.01
N LEU A 37 -29.47 38.50 23.59
CA LEU A 37 -29.31 39.99 23.75
C LEU A 37 -28.91 40.57 25.14
N PRO A 38 -28.39 41.86 25.23
CA PRO A 38 -28.00 42.82 24.19
C PRO A 38 -26.64 43.57 24.43
N LEU A 39 -26.36 44.40 23.46
CA LEU A 39 -25.32 45.43 23.37
C LEU A 39 -25.12 46.32 24.63
N ALA A 40 -23.85 46.68 24.90
CA ALA A 40 -23.52 47.98 25.49
C ALA A 40 -22.16 48.48 24.96
N TRP A 41 -22.18 49.66 24.42
CA TRP A 41 -21.06 50.49 24.00
C TRP A 41 -20.21 50.90 25.18
N PHE A 42 -18.87 50.89 25.03
CA PHE A 42 -18.03 51.93 25.63
C PHE A 42 -16.82 52.22 24.77
N ALA A 43 -16.66 53.47 24.45
CA ALA A 43 -15.58 54.04 23.66
C ALA A 43 -14.43 54.54 24.56
N ALA A 44 -13.30 54.73 23.95
CA ALA A 44 -12.18 55.62 24.25
C ALA A 44 -11.06 55.06 25.19
N GLY A 45 -9.86 55.14 24.65
CA GLY A 45 -8.59 55.01 25.38
C GLY A 45 -7.40 54.66 24.48
N ALA A 46 -6.99 55.59 23.62
CA ALA A 46 -5.71 55.50 22.89
C ALA A 46 -4.54 55.66 23.87
N LEU A 47 -3.73 54.61 23.99
CA LEU A 47 -2.35 54.74 24.48
C LEU A 47 -1.43 53.95 23.53
N LEU A 48 -0.64 54.72 22.79
CA LEU A 48 0.49 54.27 21.97
C LEU A 48 1.52 53.57 22.86
N SER A 49 1.55 52.27 22.82
CA SER A 49 2.69 51.47 23.25
C SER A 49 3.25 50.78 22.02
N GLY A 50 4.22 51.44 21.38
CA GLY A 50 5.01 50.86 20.30
C GLY A 50 5.82 49.67 20.84
N CYS A 51 5.25 48.45 20.74
CA CYS A 51 6.04 47.26 20.81
C CYS A 51 6.80 47.10 19.50
N LEU A 52 8.10 47.34 19.55
CA LEU A 52 9.06 46.88 18.56
C LEU A 52 8.92 45.35 18.46
N SER A 53 8.03 44.89 17.58
CA SER A 53 8.02 43.52 17.12
C SER A 53 9.26 43.35 16.27
N GLY A 54 10.37 42.92 16.86
CA GLY A 54 11.53 42.43 16.12
C GLY A 54 11.05 41.36 15.11
N PRO A 55 11.73 41.20 13.97
CA PRO A 55 11.36 40.21 12.99
C PRO A 55 11.32 38.85 13.70
N ARG A 56 10.10 38.33 13.86
CA ARG A 56 9.89 36.96 14.34
C ARG A 56 10.55 36.11 13.31
N ALA A 57 11.71 35.51 13.65
CA ALA A 57 12.37 34.56 12.79
C ALA A 57 11.32 33.50 12.46
N GLU A 58 10.88 33.42 11.20
CA GLU A 58 10.07 32.33 10.74
C GLU A 58 10.85 31.05 11.07
N PRO A 59 10.23 30.06 11.72
CA PRO A 59 10.90 28.83 12.03
C PRO A 59 11.39 28.25 10.71
N VAL A 60 12.71 28.18 10.52
CA VAL A 60 13.32 27.52 9.38
C VAL A 60 12.68 26.15 9.28
N ALA A 61 11.96 25.91 8.21
CA ALA A 61 11.24 24.67 8.00
C ALA A 61 12.27 23.53 8.10
N SER A 62 12.12 22.67 9.09
CA SER A 62 13.05 21.55 9.28
C SER A 62 12.89 20.58 8.13
N ASP A 63 13.99 20.26 7.45
CA ASP A 63 14.02 19.24 6.39
C ASP A 63 14.01 17.81 6.95
N ALA A 64 14.02 17.64 8.27
CA ALA A 64 13.92 16.32 8.88
C ALA A 64 12.55 15.68 8.66
N ILE A 65 12.53 14.37 8.48
CA ILE A 65 11.30 13.57 8.31
C ILE A 65 11.19 12.47 9.35
N ALA A 66 9.96 12.11 9.70
CA ALA A 66 9.66 10.89 10.42
C ALA A 66 9.32 9.79 9.40
N VAL A 67 9.90 8.60 9.57
CA VAL A 67 9.48 7.39 8.87
C VAL A 67 8.82 6.47 9.89
N LEU A 68 7.55 6.18 9.71
CA LEU A 68 6.75 5.36 10.58
C LEU A 68 6.37 4.08 9.85
N SER A 69 6.86 2.93 10.32
CA SER A 69 6.56 1.62 9.74
C SER A 69 5.53 0.86 10.55
N SER A 70 4.69 0.07 9.88
CA SER A 70 3.69 -0.78 10.53
C SER A 70 4.33 -1.92 11.33
N ASP A 71 5.37 -2.53 10.78
CA ASP A 71 6.15 -3.62 11.37
C ASP A 71 7.54 -3.71 10.72
N ASP A 72 8.29 -4.77 11.02
CA ASP A 72 9.64 -5.03 10.53
C ASP A 72 9.70 -5.98 9.32
N SER A 73 8.58 -6.17 8.61
CA SER A 73 8.56 -7.00 7.40
C SER A 73 9.59 -6.54 6.36
N SER A 74 10.12 -7.49 5.58
CA SER A 74 11.13 -7.21 4.56
C SER A 74 10.70 -6.16 3.53
N ALA A 75 9.41 -6.13 3.21
CA ALA A 75 8.82 -5.14 2.31
C ALA A 75 8.92 -3.71 2.86
N PHE A 76 8.70 -3.53 4.17
CA PHE A 76 8.74 -2.21 4.81
C PHE A 76 10.17 -1.75 5.10
N THR A 77 10.98 -2.64 5.67
CA THR A 77 12.40 -2.35 5.96
C THR A 77 13.22 -2.12 4.68
N GLY A 78 12.82 -2.75 3.55
CA GLY A 78 13.40 -2.49 2.24
C GLY A 78 13.18 -1.04 1.78
N VAL A 79 11.95 -0.54 1.91
CA VAL A 79 11.60 0.86 1.58
C VAL A 79 12.29 1.84 2.55
N GLU A 80 12.29 1.57 3.86
CA GLU A 80 13.01 2.39 4.85
C GLU A 80 14.47 2.57 4.49
N ARG A 81 15.15 1.47 4.14
CA ARG A 81 16.56 1.47 3.78
C ARG A 81 16.82 2.35 2.56
N GLU A 82 16.00 2.26 1.52
CA GLU A 82 16.15 3.07 0.33
C GLU A 82 15.84 4.55 0.59
N ILE A 83 14.86 4.87 1.42
CA ILE A 83 14.59 6.24 1.87
C ILE A 83 15.81 6.79 2.63
N LYS A 84 16.30 6.09 3.64
CA LYS A 84 17.44 6.51 4.46
C LYS A 84 18.71 6.71 3.63
N LYS A 85 18.95 5.86 2.63
CA LYS A 85 20.10 5.94 1.74
C LYS A 85 20.08 7.17 0.84
N ARG A 86 18.88 7.61 0.42
CA ARG A 86 18.71 8.67 -0.60
C ARG A 86 18.37 10.02 -0.03
N TYR A 87 17.77 10.06 1.16
CA TYR A 87 17.38 11.33 1.77
C TYR A 87 18.57 12.00 2.43
N PRO A 88 18.96 13.24 2.00
CA PRO A 88 20.20 13.87 2.46
C PRO A 88 20.09 14.46 3.87
N HIS A 89 18.87 14.60 4.42
CA HIS A 89 18.62 15.20 5.71
C HIS A 89 18.33 14.14 6.78
N ARG A 90 18.02 14.62 8.00
CA ARG A 90 17.74 13.73 9.13
C ARG A 90 16.47 12.90 8.92
N VAL A 91 16.58 11.59 9.09
CA VAL A 91 15.48 10.63 9.11
C VAL A 91 15.34 10.05 10.51
N GLU A 92 14.19 10.20 11.14
CA GLU A 92 13.85 9.54 12.40
C GLU A 92 12.90 8.37 12.12
N ILE A 93 13.33 7.16 12.47
CA ILE A 93 12.59 5.93 12.21
C ILE A 93 11.81 5.51 13.45
N PHE A 94 10.54 5.17 13.26
CA PHE A 94 9.63 4.68 14.28
C PHE A 94 8.96 3.40 13.75
N ASN A 95 8.86 2.38 14.60
CA ASN A 95 8.21 1.12 14.25
C ASN A 95 7.06 0.85 15.20
N LEU A 96 5.88 0.58 14.65
CA LEU A 96 4.68 0.22 15.43
C LEU A 96 4.72 -1.21 15.95
N ASN A 97 5.65 -2.05 15.44
CA ASN A 97 5.77 -3.46 15.81
C ASN A 97 4.43 -4.22 15.68
N GLY A 98 3.68 -3.94 14.62
CA GLY A 98 2.35 -4.52 14.37
C GLY A 98 1.20 -3.90 15.18
N ASN A 99 1.46 -2.90 16.03
CA ASN A 99 0.40 -2.22 16.77
C ASN A 99 -0.36 -1.25 15.85
N ALA A 100 -1.67 -1.12 16.10
CA ALA A 100 -2.51 -0.20 15.34
C ALA A 100 -2.44 1.27 15.81
N VAL A 101 -1.82 1.52 16.97
CA VAL A 101 -1.84 2.81 17.66
C VAL A 101 -0.42 3.22 18.04
N LEU A 102 -0.13 4.52 17.92
CA LEU A 102 1.11 5.12 18.40
C LEU A 102 1.18 5.06 19.94
N SER A 103 2.34 4.69 20.46
CA SER A 103 2.61 4.91 21.90
C SER A 103 2.66 6.41 22.22
N ALA A 104 2.42 6.78 23.48
CA ALA A 104 2.47 8.19 23.89
C ALA A 104 3.82 8.85 23.60
N ASP A 105 4.92 8.12 23.81
CA ASP A 105 6.27 8.61 23.54
C ASP A 105 6.55 8.80 22.04
N MET A 106 6.11 7.84 21.20
CA MET A 106 6.22 7.99 19.74
C MET A 106 5.42 9.18 19.25
N ARG A 107 4.16 9.31 19.72
CA ARG A 107 3.30 10.43 19.38
C ARG A 107 3.97 11.76 19.71
N LYS A 108 4.44 11.94 20.93
CA LYS A 108 5.12 13.16 21.40
C LYS A 108 6.34 13.50 20.52
N LYS A 109 7.14 12.52 20.15
CA LYS A 109 8.32 12.72 19.28
C LYS A 109 7.90 13.13 17.86
N ILE A 110 6.94 12.42 17.25
CA ILE A 110 6.49 12.67 15.89
C ILE A 110 5.74 14.00 15.78
N GLU A 111 4.95 14.39 16.79
CA GLU A 111 4.25 15.67 16.83
C GLU A 111 5.19 16.87 16.94
N SER A 112 6.48 16.68 17.28
CA SER A 112 7.46 17.75 17.32
C SER A 112 7.45 18.59 16.02
N PRO A 113 7.51 19.93 16.11
CA PRO A 113 7.62 20.80 14.94
C PRO A 113 8.85 20.52 14.06
N LYS A 114 9.86 19.85 14.63
CA LYS A 114 11.08 19.44 13.91
C LYS A 114 10.85 18.35 12.86
N LEU A 115 9.71 17.66 12.89
CA LEU A 115 9.35 16.59 11.96
C LEU A 115 8.04 16.97 11.22
N PRO A 116 8.08 17.92 10.27
CA PRO A 116 6.87 18.43 9.61
C PRO A 116 6.21 17.40 8.68
N VAL A 117 6.99 16.44 8.16
CA VAL A 117 6.51 15.41 7.23
C VAL A 117 6.70 14.04 7.83
N VAL A 118 5.67 13.21 7.68
CA VAL A 118 5.66 11.79 8.09
C VAL A 118 5.52 10.92 6.86
N VAL A 119 6.45 10.01 6.67
CA VAL A 119 6.33 8.91 5.70
C VAL A 119 5.79 7.70 6.44
N ALA A 120 4.60 7.25 6.06
CA ALA A 120 3.92 6.11 6.68
C ALA A 120 4.00 4.87 5.78
N ILE A 121 4.66 3.81 6.24
CA ILE A 121 4.88 2.57 5.50
C ILE A 121 3.94 1.48 6.03
N GLY A 122 3.00 1.06 5.18
CA GLY A 122 1.97 0.09 5.53
C GLY A 122 0.71 0.69 6.17
N LEU A 123 -0.34 -0.10 6.24
CA LEU A 123 -1.69 0.36 6.61
C LEU A 123 -1.81 0.85 8.06
N HIS A 124 -1.19 0.15 9.03
CA HIS A 124 -1.24 0.55 10.45
C HIS A 124 -0.55 1.89 10.64
N ALA A 125 0.63 2.07 10.04
CA ALA A 125 1.37 3.34 10.07
C ALA A 125 0.57 4.47 9.41
N ALA A 126 -0.04 4.22 8.26
CA ALA A 126 -0.87 5.21 7.56
C ALA A 126 -2.06 5.66 8.40
N ARG A 127 -2.79 4.72 9.02
CA ARG A 127 -3.91 5.02 9.93
C ARG A 127 -3.46 5.77 11.19
N ALA A 128 -2.36 5.36 11.78
CA ALA A 128 -1.81 6.03 12.95
C ALA A 128 -1.36 7.46 12.61
N ALA A 129 -0.71 7.66 11.46
CA ALA A 129 -0.28 8.97 10.99
C ALA A 129 -1.44 9.90 10.62
N GLN A 130 -2.58 9.36 10.14
CA GLN A 130 -3.79 10.14 9.85
C GLN A 130 -4.32 10.89 11.07
N SER A 131 -4.07 10.38 12.28
CA SER A 131 -4.49 10.99 13.55
C SER A 131 -3.54 12.10 14.06
N LEU A 132 -2.43 12.38 13.37
CA LEU A 132 -1.44 13.36 13.81
C LEU A 132 -1.80 14.78 13.34
N PRO A 133 -2.08 15.71 14.27
CA PRO A 133 -2.51 17.06 13.89
C PRO A 133 -1.38 17.83 13.20
N GLY A 134 -1.73 18.56 12.14
CA GLY A 134 -0.81 19.48 11.45
C GLY A 134 0.34 18.79 10.69
N LYS A 135 0.37 17.46 10.59
CA LYS A 135 1.40 16.74 9.85
C LYS A 135 0.99 16.53 8.38
N LYS A 136 1.99 16.60 7.52
CA LYS A 136 1.86 16.19 6.13
C LYS A 136 2.30 14.76 6.02
N VAL A 137 1.43 13.90 5.52
CA VAL A 137 1.65 12.45 5.53
C VAL A 137 1.77 11.93 4.10
N ILE A 138 2.82 11.16 3.85
CA ILE A 138 2.98 10.43 2.61
C ILE A 138 2.95 8.93 2.93
N PHE A 139 1.90 8.26 2.51
CA PHE A 139 1.81 6.82 2.73
C PHE A 139 2.33 6.03 1.52
N CYS A 140 2.87 4.84 1.78
CA CYS A 140 3.23 3.85 0.77
C CYS A 140 3.04 2.44 1.31
N GLN A 141 3.12 1.43 0.44
CA GLN A 141 2.86 0.03 0.80
C GLN A 141 1.48 -0.20 1.44
N VAL A 142 0.46 0.53 0.96
CA VAL A 142 -0.94 0.36 1.36
C VAL A 142 -1.74 -0.04 0.13
N PHE A 143 -2.17 -1.30 0.08
CA PHE A 143 -2.84 -1.86 -1.08
C PHE A 143 -4.27 -1.30 -1.25
N ASN A 144 -5.08 -1.29 -0.19
CA ASN A 144 -6.49 -0.89 -0.22
C ASN A 144 -6.73 0.47 0.45
N TYR A 145 -5.97 1.48 0.06
CA TYR A 145 -6.01 2.82 0.65
C TYR A 145 -7.38 3.52 0.51
N GLU A 146 -8.15 3.20 -0.53
CA GLU A 146 -9.47 3.77 -0.77
C GLU A 146 -10.46 3.41 0.36
N GLN A 147 -10.46 2.18 0.82
CA GLN A 147 -11.30 1.72 1.92
C GLN A 147 -11.01 2.44 3.25
N GLY A 148 -9.78 2.93 3.42
CA GLY A 148 -9.33 3.60 4.64
C GLY A 148 -9.58 5.10 4.66
N ASN A 149 -10.13 5.70 3.59
CA ASN A 149 -10.24 7.15 3.41
C ASN A 149 -8.93 7.89 3.72
N LEU A 150 -7.79 7.31 3.30
CA LEU A 150 -6.47 7.83 3.65
C LEU A 150 -6.10 9.10 2.88
N VAL A 151 -6.75 9.34 1.73
CA VAL A 151 -6.43 10.49 0.89
C VAL A 151 -7.13 11.74 1.39
N THR A 152 -6.34 12.76 1.76
CA THR A 152 -6.80 14.08 2.20
C THR A 152 -5.91 15.19 1.60
N LEU A 153 -6.16 16.44 1.94
CA LEU A 153 -5.29 17.56 1.54
C LEU A 153 -3.88 17.44 2.15
N SER A 154 -3.76 16.90 3.35
CA SER A 154 -2.50 16.71 4.08
C SER A 154 -1.92 15.30 3.96
N MET A 155 -2.65 14.36 3.35
CA MET A 155 -2.22 12.96 3.27
C MET A 155 -2.47 12.40 1.88
N LYS A 156 -1.41 11.97 1.21
CA LYS A 156 -1.43 11.34 -0.11
C LYS A 156 -0.45 10.19 -0.19
N GLY A 157 -0.54 9.37 -1.23
CA GLY A 157 0.18 8.11 -1.29
C GLY A 157 1.07 7.89 -2.51
N VAL A 158 1.84 6.81 -2.41
CA VAL A 158 2.52 6.13 -3.51
C VAL A 158 1.96 4.72 -3.59
N ALA A 159 1.66 4.25 -4.79
CA ALA A 159 1.05 2.94 -5.02
C ALA A 159 1.88 1.80 -4.41
N ALA A 160 1.18 0.77 -3.92
CA ALA A 160 1.81 -0.42 -3.35
C ALA A 160 2.10 -1.49 -4.41
N THR A 161 1.37 -1.47 -5.53
CA THR A 161 1.48 -2.46 -6.60
C THR A 161 2.33 -1.94 -7.74
N PRO A 162 3.14 -2.81 -8.36
CA PRO A 162 3.87 -2.45 -9.57
C PRO A 162 2.90 -2.24 -10.73
N PRO A 163 3.30 -1.54 -11.81
CA PRO A 163 2.46 -1.37 -12.99
C PRO A 163 2.04 -2.73 -13.58
N ALA A 164 0.74 -2.97 -13.69
CA ALA A 164 0.21 -4.22 -14.26
C ALA A 164 0.69 -4.45 -15.71
N ARG A 165 0.98 -3.37 -16.43
CA ARG A 165 1.53 -3.41 -17.78
C ARG A 165 2.86 -4.17 -17.86
N GLU A 166 3.73 -4.02 -16.88
CA GLU A 166 5.03 -4.71 -16.87
C GLU A 166 4.85 -6.23 -16.66
N LEU A 167 3.93 -6.63 -15.79
CA LEU A 167 3.56 -8.02 -15.62
C LEU A 167 3.00 -8.62 -16.93
N PHE A 168 1.97 -8.00 -17.51
CA PHE A 168 1.33 -8.53 -18.71
C PHE A 168 2.27 -8.55 -19.92
N ARG A 169 3.16 -7.56 -20.05
CA ARG A 169 4.22 -7.56 -21.06
C ARG A 169 5.14 -8.79 -20.92
N ALA A 170 5.68 -9.00 -19.71
CA ALA A 170 6.56 -10.13 -19.44
C ALA A 170 5.85 -11.47 -19.62
N TRP A 171 4.62 -11.58 -19.11
CA TRP A 171 3.82 -12.80 -19.18
C TRP A 171 3.41 -13.15 -20.62
N LYS A 172 2.99 -12.16 -21.42
CA LYS A 172 2.67 -12.36 -22.83
C LYS A 172 3.90 -12.73 -23.65
N THR A 173 5.07 -12.12 -23.34
CA THR A 173 6.34 -12.49 -23.98
C THR A 173 6.74 -13.92 -23.66
N LEU A 174 6.54 -14.35 -22.40
CA LEU A 174 6.80 -15.71 -21.94
C LEU A 174 5.82 -16.71 -22.54
N SER A 175 4.55 -16.34 -22.65
CA SER A 175 3.43 -17.18 -23.13
C SER A 175 2.64 -16.44 -24.22
N PRO A 176 3.09 -16.48 -25.50
CA PRO A 176 2.44 -15.75 -26.60
C PRO A 176 0.97 -16.12 -26.82
N ARG A 177 0.56 -17.33 -26.44
CA ARG A 177 -0.83 -17.82 -26.55
C ARG A 177 -1.72 -17.40 -25.37
N LEU A 178 -1.18 -16.73 -24.37
CA LEU A 178 -1.97 -16.24 -23.22
C LEU A 178 -3.01 -15.23 -23.71
N ALA A 179 -4.28 -15.54 -23.56
CA ALA A 179 -5.41 -14.71 -24.00
C ALA A 179 -6.40 -14.38 -22.89
N LYS A 180 -6.52 -15.24 -21.87
CA LYS A 180 -7.46 -15.04 -20.76
C LYS A 180 -6.78 -15.19 -19.41
N VAL A 181 -6.84 -14.15 -18.61
CA VAL A 181 -6.30 -14.09 -17.26
C VAL A 181 -7.42 -13.78 -16.27
N GLY A 182 -7.51 -14.55 -15.20
CA GLY A 182 -8.41 -14.26 -14.10
C GLY A 182 -7.72 -13.45 -13.00
N VAL A 183 -8.48 -12.66 -12.28
CA VAL A 183 -8.08 -12.01 -11.02
C VAL A 183 -9.25 -12.01 -10.05
N ILE A 184 -9.00 -12.34 -8.79
CA ILE A 184 -10.01 -12.35 -7.74
C ILE A 184 -9.57 -11.39 -6.65
N THR A 185 -10.45 -10.44 -6.28
CA THR A 185 -10.16 -9.43 -5.26
C THR A 185 -11.35 -9.22 -4.33
N GLY A 186 -11.12 -8.57 -3.21
CA GLY A 186 -12.21 -7.95 -2.45
C GLY A 186 -12.76 -6.71 -3.18
N GLY A 187 -13.85 -6.17 -2.69
CA GLY A 187 -14.45 -4.96 -3.22
C GLY A 187 -13.58 -3.70 -3.06
N ASN A 188 -13.99 -2.61 -3.71
CA ASN A 188 -13.34 -1.29 -3.66
C ASN A 188 -11.90 -1.25 -4.21
N LEU A 189 -11.65 -1.95 -5.31
CA LEU A 189 -10.39 -1.90 -6.08
C LEU A 189 -10.62 -1.55 -7.54
N GLY A 190 -11.68 -0.77 -7.83
CA GLY A 190 -12.08 -0.44 -9.20
C GLY A 190 -10.97 0.22 -10.00
N SER A 191 -10.27 1.20 -9.43
CA SER A 191 -9.17 1.89 -10.11
C SER A 191 -8.02 0.96 -10.49
N LEU A 192 -7.63 0.04 -9.60
CA LEU A 192 -6.61 -0.98 -9.88
C LEU A 192 -7.06 -1.92 -11.01
N ILE A 193 -8.31 -2.37 -10.96
CA ILE A 193 -8.84 -3.32 -11.96
C ILE A 193 -9.01 -2.65 -13.32
N ASP A 194 -9.42 -1.41 -13.38
CA ASP A 194 -9.57 -0.67 -14.64
C ASP A 194 -8.22 -0.39 -15.29
N GLU A 195 -7.19 0.01 -14.51
CA GLU A 195 -5.82 0.12 -14.98
C GLU A 195 -5.30 -1.23 -15.51
N ALA A 196 -5.50 -2.30 -14.73
CA ALA A 196 -5.07 -3.64 -15.10
C ALA A 196 -5.77 -4.15 -16.37
N ARG A 197 -7.05 -3.84 -16.54
CA ARG A 197 -7.83 -4.20 -17.74
C ARG A 197 -7.30 -3.49 -18.98
N ALA A 198 -7.02 -2.19 -18.87
CA ALA A 198 -6.42 -1.41 -19.94
C ALA A 198 -5.01 -1.94 -20.30
N ALA A 199 -4.20 -2.27 -19.27
CA ALA A 199 -2.87 -2.83 -19.44
C ALA A 199 -2.92 -4.22 -20.11
N ALA A 200 -3.83 -5.10 -19.72
CA ALA A 200 -4.01 -6.44 -20.30
C ALA A 200 -4.44 -6.36 -21.78
N ALA A 201 -5.41 -5.47 -22.08
CA ALA A 201 -5.93 -5.28 -23.44
C ALA A 201 -4.83 -4.85 -24.41
N ALA A 202 -3.84 -4.04 -23.98
CA ALA A 202 -2.70 -3.64 -24.80
C ALA A 202 -1.84 -4.83 -25.27
N TYR A 203 -1.96 -5.98 -24.61
CA TYR A 203 -1.28 -7.23 -24.96
C TYR A 203 -2.24 -8.31 -25.45
N GLN A 204 -3.46 -7.94 -25.86
CA GLN A 204 -4.49 -8.89 -26.32
C GLN A 204 -4.81 -9.95 -25.24
N ILE A 205 -4.90 -9.54 -23.99
CA ILE A 205 -5.30 -10.37 -22.87
C ILE A 205 -6.65 -9.86 -22.35
N GLU A 206 -7.64 -10.75 -22.29
CA GLU A 206 -8.90 -10.53 -21.59
C GLU A 206 -8.67 -10.73 -20.10
N LEU A 207 -8.86 -9.69 -19.29
CA LEU A 207 -8.80 -9.76 -17.83
C LEU A 207 -10.20 -9.99 -17.26
N ILE A 208 -10.43 -11.19 -16.70
CA ILE A 208 -11.71 -11.57 -16.08
C ILE A 208 -11.59 -11.35 -14.57
N HIS A 209 -12.32 -10.35 -14.07
CA HIS A 209 -12.32 -10.00 -12.65
C HIS A 209 -13.53 -10.57 -11.94
N VAL A 210 -13.32 -11.13 -10.75
CA VAL A 210 -14.36 -11.60 -9.84
C VAL A 210 -14.13 -10.99 -8.45
N GLU A 211 -15.18 -10.42 -7.86
CA GLU A 211 -15.14 -9.97 -6.47
C GLU A 211 -15.53 -11.12 -5.53
N ALA A 212 -14.81 -11.23 -4.41
CA ALA A 212 -15.09 -12.12 -3.31
C ALA A 212 -15.11 -11.34 -1.98
N ARG A 213 -15.77 -11.88 -0.96
CA ARG A 213 -15.89 -11.25 0.36
C ARG A 213 -15.24 -12.04 1.48
N SER A 214 -14.72 -13.22 1.15
CA SER A 214 -14.09 -14.14 2.09
C SER A 214 -13.22 -15.16 1.36
N ASP A 215 -12.34 -15.81 2.10
CA ASP A 215 -11.52 -16.93 1.65
C ASP A 215 -12.34 -18.03 0.97
N ARG A 216 -13.49 -18.37 1.56
CA ARG A 216 -14.39 -19.39 1.02
C ARG A 216 -14.96 -19.00 -0.34
N GLU A 217 -15.40 -17.76 -0.48
CA GLU A 217 -15.90 -17.22 -1.76
C GLU A 217 -14.78 -17.17 -2.80
N THR A 218 -13.55 -16.81 -2.38
CA THR A 218 -12.38 -16.80 -3.26
C THR A 218 -12.08 -18.19 -3.84
N LEU A 219 -12.04 -19.22 -2.99
CA LEU A 219 -11.83 -20.58 -3.48
C LEU A 219 -12.97 -21.08 -4.39
N TYR A 220 -14.20 -20.72 -4.07
CA TYR A 220 -15.34 -21.06 -4.93
C TYR A 220 -15.23 -20.34 -6.28
N ALA A 221 -15.00 -19.02 -6.27
CA ALA A 221 -14.83 -18.20 -7.47
C ALA A 221 -13.67 -18.74 -8.34
N PHE A 222 -12.55 -19.10 -7.72
CA PHE A 222 -11.41 -19.66 -8.42
C PHE A 222 -11.77 -20.97 -9.15
N LYS A 223 -12.44 -21.91 -8.48
CA LYS A 223 -12.85 -23.17 -9.10
C LYS A 223 -13.81 -22.98 -10.29
N GLN A 224 -14.67 -21.95 -10.24
CA GLN A 224 -15.56 -21.59 -11.35
C GLN A 224 -14.85 -20.88 -12.49
N LEU A 225 -13.80 -20.14 -12.16
CA LEU A 225 -13.02 -19.34 -13.11
C LEU A 225 -11.94 -20.17 -13.81
N ALA A 226 -11.28 -21.08 -13.09
CA ALA A 226 -10.14 -21.86 -13.57
C ALA A 226 -10.33 -22.53 -14.93
N PRO A 227 -11.47 -23.17 -15.26
CA PRO A 227 -11.65 -23.78 -16.58
C PRO A 227 -11.84 -22.76 -17.73
N LYS A 228 -12.03 -21.49 -17.42
CA LYS A 228 -12.29 -20.41 -18.39
C LYS A 228 -11.07 -19.55 -18.69
N ILE A 229 -9.98 -19.72 -17.94
CA ILE A 229 -8.76 -18.90 -18.00
C ILE A 229 -7.52 -19.76 -18.26
N GLN A 230 -6.50 -19.16 -18.85
CA GLN A 230 -5.19 -19.77 -19.05
C GLN A 230 -4.22 -19.42 -17.93
N GLY A 231 -4.43 -18.30 -17.27
CA GLY A 231 -3.63 -17.83 -16.16
C GLY A 231 -4.44 -17.14 -15.09
N LEU A 232 -3.94 -17.19 -13.84
CA LEU A 232 -4.50 -16.47 -12.71
C LEU A 232 -3.47 -15.47 -12.17
N TRP A 233 -3.89 -14.22 -11.98
CA TRP A 233 -3.10 -13.20 -11.33
C TRP A 233 -3.54 -13.03 -9.89
N LEU A 234 -2.64 -13.35 -8.96
CA LEU A 234 -2.83 -13.10 -7.52
C LEU A 234 -2.30 -11.71 -7.17
N VAL A 235 -3.14 -10.89 -6.55
CA VAL A 235 -2.81 -9.58 -6.00
C VAL A 235 -2.75 -9.65 -4.47
N PRO A 236 -2.02 -8.77 -3.77
CA PRO A 236 -1.82 -8.88 -2.31
C PRO A 236 -3.04 -8.39 -1.50
N ASP A 237 -4.22 -8.93 -1.78
CA ASP A 237 -5.47 -8.59 -1.08
C ASP A 237 -5.75 -9.57 0.06
N ASN A 238 -5.23 -9.27 1.24
CA ASN A 238 -5.37 -10.10 2.43
C ASN A 238 -6.80 -10.19 3.00
N ARG A 239 -7.76 -9.47 2.45
CA ARG A 239 -9.18 -9.55 2.85
C ARG A 239 -9.83 -10.83 2.34
N VAL A 240 -9.28 -11.40 1.26
CA VAL A 240 -9.85 -12.52 0.52
C VAL A 240 -8.81 -13.59 0.13
N LEU A 241 -7.53 -13.37 0.47
CA LEU A 241 -6.41 -14.24 0.18
C LEU A 241 -5.60 -14.51 1.44
N SER A 242 -6.04 -15.47 2.27
CA SER A 242 -5.20 -16.02 3.33
C SER A 242 -4.08 -16.89 2.74
N VAL A 243 -3.12 -17.24 3.57
CA VAL A 243 -2.01 -18.13 3.18
C VAL A 243 -2.52 -19.49 2.76
N GLU A 244 -3.54 -20.01 3.45
CA GLU A 244 -4.20 -21.27 3.17
C GLU A 244 -4.85 -21.23 1.78
N VAL A 245 -5.60 -20.15 1.49
CA VAL A 245 -6.25 -19.96 0.18
C VAL A 245 -5.22 -19.90 -0.94
N ILE A 246 -4.14 -19.12 -0.75
CA ILE A 246 -3.05 -19.06 -1.74
C ILE A 246 -2.48 -20.44 -1.99
N ARG A 247 -2.19 -21.22 -0.95
CA ARG A 247 -1.64 -22.58 -1.07
C ARG A 247 -2.58 -23.51 -1.81
N ASP A 248 -3.87 -23.47 -1.51
CA ASP A 248 -4.88 -24.30 -2.17
C ASP A 248 -5.01 -23.94 -3.65
N MET A 249 -5.06 -22.64 -3.97
CA MET A 249 -5.11 -22.17 -5.36
C MET A 249 -3.86 -22.54 -6.14
N MET A 250 -2.66 -22.42 -5.54
CA MET A 250 -1.40 -22.79 -6.16
C MET A 250 -1.34 -24.31 -6.42
N THR A 251 -1.76 -25.12 -5.43
CA THR A 251 -1.80 -26.59 -5.57
C THR A 251 -2.76 -27.01 -6.67
N TYR A 252 -3.94 -26.41 -6.73
CA TYR A 252 -4.92 -26.67 -7.77
C TYR A 252 -4.38 -26.25 -9.15
N GLY A 253 -3.87 -25.03 -9.27
CA GLY A 253 -3.31 -24.49 -10.51
C GLY A 253 -2.19 -25.38 -11.09
N MET A 254 -1.26 -25.83 -10.23
CA MET A 254 -0.19 -26.76 -10.65
C MET A 254 -0.75 -28.07 -11.22
N LYS A 255 -1.78 -28.67 -10.57
CA LYS A 255 -2.40 -29.90 -11.03
C LYS A 255 -3.11 -29.76 -12.37
N GLN A 256 -3.65 -28.55 -12.65
CA GLN A 256 -4.37 -28.26 -13.90
C GLN A 256 -3.46 -27.67 -15.00
N GLY A 257 -2.15 -27.54 -14.76
CA GLY A 257 -1.24 -26.92 -15.72
C GLY A 257 -1.53 -25.42 -15.94
N GLN A 258 -2.14 -24.75 -14.96
CA GLN A 258 -2.52 -23.35 -15.06
C GLN A 258 -1.34 -22.42 -14.75
N GLN A 259 -1.19 -21.34 -15.51
CA GLN A 259 -0.17 -20.35 -15.27
C GLN A 259 -0.58 -19.44 -14.11
N MET A 260 0.31 -19.24 -13.14
CA MET A 260 0.06 -18.41 -11.97
C MET A 260 1.03 -17.24 -11.95
N ALA A 261 0.51 -16.01 -11.92
CA ALA A 261 1.28 -14.80 -11.68
C ALA A 261 1.05 -14.30 -10.26
N VAL A 262 2.11 -13.88 -9.57
CA VAL A 262 2.06 -13.56 -8.14
C VAL A 262 2.76 -12.23 -7.84
N PHE A 263 2.47 -11.68 -6.67
CA PHE A 263 2.96 -10.39 -6.19
C PHE A 263 4.27 -10.47 -5.39
N ASN A 264 4.76 -11.68 -5.08
CA ASN A 264 6.00 -11.91 -4.33
C ASN A 264 6.77 -13.09 -4.95
N HIS A 265 8.08 -12.94 -5.13
CA HIS A 265 8.94 -13.98 -5.74
C HIS A 265 9.03 -15.25 -4.88
N GLU A 266 8.86 -15.16 -3.56
CA GLU A 266 8.85 -16.34 -2.68
C GLU A 266 7.73 -17.32 -3.04
N LEU A 267 6.61 -16.82 -3.59
CA LEU A 267 5.51 -17.65 -4.07
C LEU A 267 5.86 -18.47 -5.34
N LEU A 268 6.99 -18.16 -6.00
CA LEU A 268 7.52 -19.00 -7.09
C LEU A 268 7.85 -20.41 -6.56
N GLY A 269 8.33 -20.52 -5.33
CA GLY A 269 8.58 -21.80 -4.66
C GLY A 269 7.33 -22.65 -4.45
N LEU A 270 6.13 -22.03 -4.42
CA LEU A 270 4.84 -22.72 -4.36
C LEU A 270 4.29 -23.12 -5.72
N GLY A 271 5.00 -22.87 -6.82
CA GLY A 271 4.61 -23.24 -8.16
C GLY A 271 4.05 -22.12 -9.03
N ALA A 272 4.24 -20.85 -8.65
CA ALA A 272 3.95 -19.76 -9.57
C ALA A 272 4.93 -19.74 -10.75
N LEU A 273 4.46 -19.25 -11.90
CA LEU A 273 5.26 -19.12 -13.12
C LEU A 273 6.04 -17.81 -13.15
N VAL A 274 5.40 -16.72 -12.76
CA VAL A 274 5.96 -15.36 -12.82
C VAL A 274 5.58 -14.57 -11.59
N SER A 275 6.51 -13.77 -11.08
CA SER A 275 6.22 -12.76 -10.05
C SER A 275 6.47 -11.35 -10.58
N ALA A 276 5.68 -10.39 -10.08
CA ALA A 276 5.87 -8.97 -10.28
C ALA A 276 5.83 -8.26 -8.93
N GLU A 277 6.95 -7.74 -8.48
CA GLU A 277 7.09 -7.06 -7.19
C GLU A 277 7.36 -5.58 -7.38
N SER A 278 6.91 -4.79 -6.43
CA SER A 278 7.21 -3.36 -6.37
C SER A 278 8.70 -3.14 -6.10
N SER A 279 9.30 -2.23 -6.86
CA SER A 279 10.69 -1.82 -6.64
C SER A 279 10.78 -0.87 -5.45
N TYR A 280 11.52 -1.25 -4.41
CA TYR A 280 11.76 -0.37 -3.24
C TYR A 280 12.44 0.94 -3.63
N ASP A 281 13.30 0.87 -4.65
CA ASP A 281 13.96 2.00 -5.30
C ASP A 281 12.96 3.00 -5.88
N ASP A 282 12.01 2.52 -6.68
CA ASP A 282 10.96 3.34 -7.30
C ASP A 282 10.00 3.92 -6.25
N ILE A 283 9.63 3.12 -5.24
CA ILE A 283 8.81 3.60 -4.11
C ILE A 283 9.53 4.74 -3.39
N ALA A 284 10.78 4.55 -3.01
CA ALA A 284 11.56 5.56 -2.29
C ALA A 284 11.73 6.84 -3.11
N GLU A 285 12.02 6.74 -4.42
CA GLU A 285 12.12 7.86 -5.33
C GLU A 285 10.83 8.69 -5.34
N LYS A 286 9.68 8.04 -5.51
CA LYS A 286 8.37 8.71 -5.55
C LYS A 286 7.95 9.28 -4.19
N VAL A 287 8.23 8.56 -3.10
CA VAL A 287 8.02 9.05 -1.74
C VAL A 287 8.83 10.31 -1.49
N LEU A 288 10.12 10.32 -1.81
CA LEU A 288 11.00 11.47 -1.60
C LEU A 288 10.63 12.67 -2.48
N ALA A 289 10.18 12.43 -3.72
CA ALA A 289 9.63 13.49 -4.57
C ALA A 289 8.40 14.15 -3.91
N ARG A 290 7.50 13.36 -3.31
CA ARG A 290 6.35 13.89 -2.55
C ARG A 290 6.75 14.57 -1.24
N VAL A 291 7.76 14.06 -0.53
CA VAL A 291 8.32 14.73 0.65
C VAL A 291 8.78 16.13 0.29
N LYS A 292 9.56 16.28 -0.78
CA LYS A 292 10.01 17.57 -1.28
C LYS A 292 8.85 18.54 -1.58
N GLN A 293 7.81 18.05 -2.24
CA GLN A 293 6.60 18.84 -2.50
C GLN A 293 5.88 19.22 -1.19
N ALA A 294 5.72 18.28 -0.27
CA ALA A 294 5.08 18.53 1.01
C ALA A 294 5.85 19.57 1.86
N GLN A 295 7.15 19.68 1.75
CA GLN A 295 7.95 20.69 2.43
C GLN A 295 7.72 22.11 1.86
N GLN A 296 7.41 22.21 0.58
CA GLN A 296 7.25 23.49 -0.13
C GLN A 296 5.84 24.08 -0.05
N TYR A 297 4.81 23.26 0.12
CA TYR A 297 3.39 23.66 0.07
C TYR A 297 2.69 23.46 1.41
N ALA A 298 1.56 24.13 1.64
CA ALA A 298 0.78 24.01 2.86
C ALA A 298 0.17 22.60 3.06
N GLY A 299 -0.06 21.85 1.96
CA GLY A 299 -0.55 20.46 1.96
C GLY A 299 0.39 19.52 1.19
N VAL A 300 -0.14 18.38 0.75
CA VAL A 300 0.53 17.49 -0.18
C VAL A 300 -0.13 17.62 -1.56
N PRO A 301 0.49 18.34 -2.52
CA PRO A 301 -0.12 18.61 -3.82
C PRO A 301 -0.13 17.38 -4.73
N GLY A 302 -0.81 17.51 -5.89
CA GLY A 302 -0.81 16.51 -6.96
C GLY A 302 -1.84 15.39 -6.78
N GLU A 303 -1.65 14.30 -7.48
CA GLU A 303 -2.55 13.14 -7.51
C GLU A 303 -2.75 12.50 -6.14
N PRO A 304 -3.92 11.87 -5.88
CA PRO A 304 -4.18 11.12 -4.65
C PRO A 304 -3.10 10.09 -4.32
N VAL A 305 -2.74 9.27 -5.32
CA VAL A 305 -1.70 8.23 -5.21
C VAL A 305 -0.89 8.22 -6.49
N VAL A 306 0.44 8.38 -6.38
CA VAL A 306 1.35 8.30 -7.53
C VAL A 306 1.59 6.84 -7.90
N PRO A 307 1.38 6.44 -9.15
CA PRO A 307 1.68 5.08 -9.60
C PRO A 307 3.18 4.80 -9.61
N LEU A 308 3.55 3.54 -9.45
CA LEU A 308 4.93 3.08 -9.65
C LEU A 308 5.25 3.02 -11.15
N SER A 309 6.54 3.11 -11.47
CA SER A 309 7.05 3.10 -12.86
C SER A 309 7.74 1.78 -13.19
N LYS A 310 8.18 1.03 -12.18
CA LYS A 310 9.02 -0.16 -12.33
C LYS A 310 8.41 -1.36 -11.62
N ALA A 311 8.65 -2.55 -12.18
CA ALA A 311 8.34 -3.83 -11.58
C ALA A 311 9.59 -4.71 -11.57
N ASN A 312 9.84 -5.40 -10.47
CA ASN A 312 10.83 -6.47 -10.40
C ASN A 312 10.15 -7.76 -10.84
N ILE A 313 10.47 -8.22 -12.05
CA ILE A 313 9.91 -9.45 -12.61
C ILE A 313 10.88 -10.61 -12.32
N SER A 314 10.34 -11.74 -11.86
CA SER A 314 11.07 -13.01 -11.76
C SER A 314 10.27 -14.15 -12.38
N ILE A 315 10.95 -15.07 -13.05
CA ILE A 315 10.34 -16.20 -13.77
C ILE A 315 10.87 -17.49 -13.18
N ASN A 316 9.97 -18.42 -12.89
CA ASN A 316 10.29 -19.74 -12.39
C ASN A 316 10.65 -20.69 -13.55
N LYS A 317 11.94 -21.02 -13.68
CA LYS A 317 12.45 -21.93 -14.73
C LYS A 317 11.84 -23.32 -14.63
N VAL A 318 11.64 -23.83 -13.41
CA VAL A 318 11.09 -25.18 -13.17
C VAL A 318 9.65 -25.26 -13.63
N MET A 319 8.84 -24.23 -13.26
CA MET A 319 7.44 -24.17 -13.71
C MET A 319 7.31 -23.91 -15.19
N ALA A 320 8.15 -23.06 -15.80
CA ALA A 320 8.18 -22.89 -17.25
C ALA A 320 8.40 -24.24 -17.95
N GLY A 321 9.38 -25.05 -17.49
CA GLY A 321 9.61 -26.40 -18.01
C GLY A 321 8.42 -27.33 -17.84
N ARG A 322 7.77 -27.34 -16.66
CA ARG A 322 6.57 -28.15 -16.40
C ARG A 322 5.38 -27.79 -17.29
N LEU A 323 5.26 -26.52 -17.64
CA LEU A 323 4.21 -26.00 -18.51
C LEU A 323 4.59 -26.06 -20.00
N ASN A 324 5.73 -26.65 -20.35
CA ASN A 324 6.28 -26.68 -21.71
C ASN A 324 6.42 -25.28 -22.33
N ILE A 325 6.80 -24.28 -21.50
CA ILE A 325 7.01 -22.90 -21.92
C ILE A 325 8.52 -22.66 -22.09
N SER A 326 8.95 -22.34 -23.30
CA SER A 326 10.32 -21.94 -23.58
C SER A 326 10.54 -20.49 -23.16
N ILE A 327 11.57 -20.23 -22.35
CA ILE A 327 11.90 -18.88 -21.91
C ILE A 327 12.68 -18.16 -23.03
N PRO A 328 12.09 -17.08 -23.62
CA PRO A 328 12.75 -16.33 -24.69
C PRO A 328 14.06 -15.69 -24.23
N PRO A 329 15.03 -15.45 -25.16
CA PRO A 329 16.29 -14.81 -24.81
C PRO A 329 16.16 -13.51 -24.02
N ALA A 330 15.18 -12.66 -24.37
CA ALA A 330 14.91 -11.39 -23.70
C ALA A 330 14.52 -11.53 -22.21
N LEU A 331 14.03 -12.70 -21.79
CA LEU A 331 13.59 -12.96 -20.41
C LEU A 331 14.54 -13.88 -19.62
N ARG A 332 15.63 -14.36 -20.23
CA ARG A 332 16.54 -15.31 -19.55
C ARG A 332 17.18 -14.73 -18.30
N GLY A 333 17.50 -13.43 -18.31
CA GLY A 333 18.07 -12.73 -17.15
C GLY A 333 17.10 -12.61 -15.95
N LEU A 334 15.80 -12.77 -16.18
CA LEU A 334 14.74 -12.75 -15.15
C LEU A 334 14.41 -14.15 -14.63
N ALA A 335 14.95 -15.18 -15.23
CA ALA A 335 14.64 -16.57 -14.93
C ALA A 335 15.51 -17.08 -13.77
N ARG A 336 14.85 -17.61 -12.73
CA ARG A 336 15.48 -18.12 -11.51
C ARG A 336 15.02 -19.56 -11.23
N ALA A 337 15.84 -20.32 -10.51
CA ALA A 337 15.36 -21.50 -9.77
C ALA A 337 14.69 -20.97 -8.48
N PRO A 338 13.49 -21.44 -8.11
CA PRO A 338 12.79 -21.03 -6.90
C PRO A 338 13.46 -21.54 -5.64
#